data_aaf645d651364cdf8d9a714dfe6820e4
#
_entry.id   aaf645d651364cdf8d9a714dfe6820e4
#
_cell.length_a   1.000
_cell.length_b   1.000
_cell.length_c   1.000
_cell.angle_alpha   90.00
_cell.angle_beta   90.00
_cell.angle_gamma   90.00
#
_symmetry.space_group_name_H-M   'P 1'
#
loop_
_entity.id
_entity.type
_entity.pdbx_description
1 polymer ?
#
loop_
_entity_poly.entity_id
_entity_poly.type
_entity_poly.pdbx_seq_one_letter_code
_entity_poly.pdbx_strand_id
1 'polypeptide(L)'
;MKNLNKIITESIHETVNQIIQEDIDRQNRLCEQVMINEGLWSGLKTMWNGAKALGGALGGQLRNADAYDRQSTKFQLQLQKVNNANQVIQDMANQGVINNSTLKYWNKQLAKYTQYLQSNINAGYNGGVNYRNTQAASYQQVQQANAIPNQIKQLQRSLASAKKKGDVNRVEQCMQQIQDLKAKQQQMLGRQPI
;
A
#
# COMPACT_ATOMS: atom_id res chain seq x y z
N MET A 1 0.93 -21.73 -65.03
CA MET A 1 0.13 -20.57 -64.62
C MET A 1 -0.37 -20.64 -63.16
N LYS A 2 -0.81 -21.80 -62.63
CA LYS A 2 -1.29 -21.89 -61.19
C LYS A 2 -0.24 -21.51 -60.13
N ASN A 3 1.07 -21.80 -60.39
CA ASN A 3 2.14 -21.45 -59.43
C ASN A 3 2.45 -19.94 -59.36
N LEU A 4 2.33 -19.21 -60.44
CA LEU A 4 2.64 -17.77 -60.48
C LEU A 4 1.59 -16.98 -59.73
N ASN A 5 0.31 -17.30 -59.91
CA ASN A 5 -0.78 -16.65 -59.16
C ASN A 5 -0.68 -16.92 -57.66
N LYS A 6 -0.23 -18.10 -57.24
CA LYS A 6 -0.03 -18.42 -55.84
C LYS A 6 1.10 -17.56 -55.23
N ILE A 7 2.24 -17.46 -55.92
CA ILE A 7 3.39 -16.64 -55.48
C ILE A 7 2.99 -15.16 -55.37
N ILE A 8 2.24 -14.63 -56.33
CA ILE A 8 1.78 -13.23 -56.31
C ILE A 8 0.83 -13.01 -55.12
N THR A 9 -0.10 -13.93 -54.87
CA THR A 9 -1.05 -13.82 -53.74
C THR A 9 -0.34 -13.88 -52.41
N GLU A 10 0.64 -14.78 -52.25
CA GLU A 10 1.45 -14.88 -51.03
C GLU A 10 2.27 -13.60 -50.80
N SER A 11 2.95 -13.07 -51.84
CA SER A 11 3.72 -11.83 -51.75
C SER A 11 2.84 -10.62 -51.39
N ILE A 12 1.64 -10.51 -51.96
CA ILE A 12 0.67 -9.46 -51.61
C ILE A 12 0.25 -9.59 -50.12
N HIS A 13 -0.02 -10.83 -49.68
CA HIS A 13 -0.43 -11.09 -48.29
C HIS A 13 0.68 -10.70 -47.29
N GLU A 14 1.93 -11.07 -47.59
CA GLU A 14 3.08 -10.69 -46.77
C GLU A 14 3.24 -9.17 -46.69
N THR A 15 3.19 -8.48 -47.84
CA THR A 15 3.30 -7.02 -47.91
C THR A 15 2.18 -6.31 -47.12
N VAL A 16 0.94 -6.78 -47.27
CA VAL A 16 -0.22 -6.23 -46.53
C VAL A 16 -0.04 -6.46 -45.03
N ASN A 17 0.37 -7.64 -44.58
CA ASN A 17 0.61 -7.93 -43.18
C ASN A 17 1.75 -7.07 -42.60
N GLN A 18 2.80 -6.82 -43.37
CA GLN A 18 3.91 -5.95 -42.97
C GLN A 18 3.43 -4.51 -42.78
N ILE A 19 2.65 -3.97 -43.73
CA ILE A 19 2.08 -2.61 -43.60
C ILE A 19 1.17 -2.48 -42.35
N ILE A 20 0.32 -3.49 -42.12
CA ILE A 20 -0.55 -3.53 -40.95
C ILE A 20 0.30 -3.53 -39.66
N GLN A 21 1.34 -4.34 -39.61
CA GLN A 21 2.22 -4.43 -38.43
C GLN A 21 2.96 -3.11 -38.16
N GLU A 22 3.49 -2.48 -39.19
CA GLU A 22 4.16 -1.19 -39.11
C GLU A 22 3.23 -0.09 -38.60
N ASP A 23 1.95 -0.09 -39.02
CA ASP A 23 0.94 0.85 -38.52
C ASP A 23 0.59 0.60 -37.07
N ILE A 24 0.42 -0.65 -36.64
CA ILE A 24 0.21 -1.02 -35.24
C ILE A 24 1.39 -0.57 -34.38
N ASP A 25 2.61 -0.81 -34.83
CA ASP A 25 3.82 -0.42 -34.09
C ASP A 25 3.96 1.10 -33.98
N ARG A 26 3.58 1.83 -35.03
CA ARG A 26 3.52 3.29 -35.02
C ARG A 26 2.51 3.80 -33.98
N GLN A 27 1.31 3.25 -33.96
CA GLN A 27 0.25 3.62 -33.02
C GLN A 27 0.64 3.30 -31.58
N ASN A 28 1.28 2.16 -31.32
CA ASN A 28 1.81 1.81 -30.01
C ASN A 28 2.89 2.79 -29.54
N ARG A 29 3.83 3.18 -30.43
CA ARG A 29 4.84 4.19 -30.08
C ARG A 29 4.23 5.53 -29.70
N LEU A 30 3.14 5.95 -30.35
CA LEU A 30 2.43 7.17 -29.98
C LEU A 30 1.84 7.09 -28.57
N CYS A 31 1.20 5.98 -28.22
CA CYS A 31 0.67 5.75 -26.87
C CYS A 31 1.79 5.65 -25.83
N GLU A 32 2.91 4.98 -26.16
CA GLU A 32 4.10 4.95 -25.29
C GLU A 32 4.64 6.36 -25.04
N GLN A 33 4.66 7.20 -26.07
CA GLN A 33 5.10 8.60 -25.92
C GLN A 33 4.20 9.39 -24.96
N VAL A 34 2.89 9.17 -24.99
CA VAL A 34 1.96 9.74 -24.00
C VAL A 34 2.36 9.29 -22.59
N MET A 35 2.63 8.02 -22.38
CA MET A 35 3.05 7.49 -21.07
C MET A 35 4.39 8.05 -20.60
N ILE A 36 5.33 8.29 -21.53
CA ILE A 36 6.63 8.93 -21.26
C ILE A 36 6.42 10.37 -20.85
N ASN A 37 5.63 11.15 -21.60
CA ASN A 37 5.35 12.56 -21.34
C ASN A 37 4.68 12.78 -19.98
N GLU A 38 3.78 11.88 -19.58
CA GLU A 38 3.16 11.90 -18.25
C GLU A 38 4.10 11.39 -17.15
N GLY A 39 5.28 10.88 -17.48
CA GLY A 39 6.24 10.32 -16.52
C GLY A 39 5.79 8.99 -15.89
N LEU A 40 4.93 8.23 -16.59
CA LEU A 40 4.35 6.97 -16.12
C LEU A 40 5.11 5.73 -16.62
N TRP A 41 5.98 5.91 -17.62
CA TRP A 41 6.61 4.80 -18.34
C TRP A 41 7.45 3.88 -17.44
N SER A 42 8.20 4.45 -16.50
CA SER A 42 8.99 3.68 -15.56
C SER A 42 8.14 2.82 -14.62
N GLY A 43 7.04 3.39 -14.12
CA GLY A 43 6.09 2.68 -13.25
C GLY A 43 5.36 1.56 -13.98
N LEU A 44 4.95 1.80 -15.23
CA LEU A 44 4.30 0.81 -16.07
C LEU A 44 5.27 -0.36 -16.40
N LYS A 45 6.52 -0.08 -16.74
CA LYS A 45 7.58 -1.10 -16.93
C LYS A 45 7.79 -1.92 -15.64
N THR A 46 7.82 -1.27 -14.50
CA THR A 46 7.98 -1.95 -13.20
C THR A 46 6.84 -2.94 -12.97
N MET A 47 5.61 -2.54 -13.26
CA MET A 47 4.45 -3.44 -13.18
C MET A 47 4.56 -4.60 -14.18
N TRP A 48 4.95 -4.35 -15.43
CA TRP A 48 5.09 -5.40 -16.45
C TRP A 48 6.19 -6.41 -16.13
N ASN A 49 7.29 -5.98 -15.52
CA ASN A 49 8.39 -6.85 -15.10
C ASN A 49 8.06 -7.69 -13.86
N GLY A 50 6.78 -7.75 -13.47
CA GLY A 50 6.34 -8.61 -12.38
C GLY A 50 6.86 -8.16 -11.01
N ALA A 51 7.27 -6.89 -10.87
CA ALA A 51 7.47 -6.33 -9.54
C ALA A 51 6.15 -6.51 -8.80
N LYS A 52 6.13 -7.48 -7.89
CA LYS A 52 5.02 -7.69 -6.96
C LYS A 52 4.66 -6.33 -6.41
N ALA A 53 3.38 -5.99 -6.47
CA ALA A 53 2.89 -4.74 -5.90
C ALA A 53 3.70 -4.45 -4.64
N LEU A 54 4.21 -3.24 -4.51
CA LEU A 54 5.06 -2.81 -3.38
C LEU A 54 4.44 -3.08 -1.99
N GLY A 55 3.22 -3.62 -1.95
CA GLY A 55 2.65 -4.28 -0.76
C GLY A 55 3.58 -5.33 -0.14
N GLY A 56 4.46 -5.97 -0.94
CA GLY A 56 5.59 -6.76 -0.42
C GLY A 56 6.80 -5.91 -0.03
N ALA A 57 7.01 -4.75 -0.64
CA ALA A 57 8.10 -3.83 -0.28
C ALA A 57 7.68 -2.82 0.81
N LEU A 58 6.37 -2.53 0.97
CA LEU A 58 5.82 -1.84 2.14
C LEU A 58 5.72 -2.78 3.37
N GLY A 59 5.96 -4.08 3.19
CA GLY A 59 6.18 -5.04 4.29
C GLY A 59 7.50 -4.81 5.04
N GLY A 60 8.42 -4.00 4.51
CA GLY A 60 9.46 -3.34 5.28
C GLY A 60 8.81 -2.21 6.08
N GLN A 61 8.78 -2.33 7.39
CA GLN A 61 8.26 -1.32 8.30
C GLN A 61 8.84 0.05 7.94
N LEU A 62 8.01 0.92 7.35
CA LEU A 62 8.40 2.31 7.19
C LEU A 62 8.56 2.93 8.58
N ARG A 63 9.58 3.76 8.76
CA ARG A 63 10.05 4.22 10.06
C ARG A 63 9.04 5.07 10.84
N ASN A 64 7.97 5.58 10.20
CA ASN A 64 6.93 6.38 10.84
C ASN A 64 5.67 6.48 9.97
N ALA A 65 4.55 6.91 10.55
CA ALA A 65 3.27 7.07 9.86
C ALA A 65 3.36 8.04 8.67
N ASP A 66 4.15 9.12 8.77
CA ASP A 66 4.30 10.12 7.71
C ASP A 66 4.97 9.53 6.45
N ALA A 67 5.81 8.50 6.60
CA ALA A 67 6.42 7.82 5.46
C ALA A 67 5.37 7.02 4.67
N TYR A 68 4.41 6.39 5.35
CA TYR A 68 3.27 5.73 4.73
C TYR A 68 2.37 6.73 4.00
N ASP A 69 2.06 7.86 4.63
CA ASP A 69 1.22 8.90 4.05
C ASP A 69 1.86 9.52 2.80
N ARG A 70 3.16 9.86 2.86
CA ARG A 70 3.92 10.37 1.69
C ARG A 70 3.95 9.37 0.54
N GLN A 71 4.08 8.09 0.82
CA GLN A 71 4.08 7.06 -0.20
C GLN A 71 2.70 6.92 -0.85
N SER A 72 1.64 6.90 -0.06
CA SER A 72 0.26 6.89 -0.55
C SER A 72 -0.02 8.11 -1.44
N THR A 73 0.40 9.32 -1.04
CA THR A 73 0.26 10.54 -1.83
C THR A 73 0.99 10.45 -3.18
N LYS A 74 2.19 9.86 -3.22
CA LYS A 74 2.91 9.65 -4.49
C LYS A 74 2.13 8.78 -5.47
N PHE A 75 1.51 7.69 -4.97
CA PHE A 75 0.70 6.82 -5.82
C PHE A 75 -0.61 7.50 -6.26
N GLN A 76 -1.22 8.34 -5.42
CA GLN A 76 -2.39 9.14 -5.80
C GLN A 76 -2.07 10.12 -6.94
N LEU A 77 -0.92 10.80 -6.90
CA LEU A 77 -0.45 11.67 -7.99
C LEU A 77 -0.21 10.89 -9.28
N GLN A 78 0.34 9.67 -9.18
CA GLN A 78 0.50 8.81 -10.36
C GLN A 78 -0.85 8.37 -10.91
N LEU A 79 -1.84 8.10 -10.07
CA LEU A 79 -3.19 7.74 -10.50
C LEU A 79 -3.86 8.87 -11.29
N GLN A 80 -3.71 10.12 -10.86
CA GLN A 80 -4.18 11.29 -11.62
C GLN A 80 -3.54 11.36 -13.01
N LYS A 81 -2.23 11.14 -13.10
CA LYS A 81 -1.51 11.13 -14.38
C LYS A 81 -1.99 9.99 -15.29
N VAL A 82 -2.30 8.81 -14.73
CA VAL A 82 -2.89 7.70 -15.51
C VAL A 82 -4.23 8.10 -16.11
N ASN A 83 -5.07 8.81 -15.36
CA ASN A 83 -6.35 9.30 -15.88
C ASN A 83 -6.15 10.30 -17.03
N ASN A 84 -5.18 11.22 -16.91
CA ASN A 84 -4.83 12.16 -17.98
C ASN A 84 -4.33 11.41 -19.23
N ALA A 85 -3.39 10.47 -19.06
CA ALA A 85 -2.89 9.65 -20.18
C ALA A 85 -4.01 8.88 -20.86
N ASN A 86 -4.93 8.30 -20.08
CA ASN A 86 -6.08 7.58 -20.61
C ASN A 86 -6.96 8.50 -21.46
N GLN A 87 -7.21 9.73 -21.02
CA GLN A 87 -7.99 10.70 -21.78
C GLN A 87 -7.31 11.06 -23.10
N VAL A 88 -6.01 11.35 -23.10
CA VAL A 88 -5.26 11.65 -24.32
C VAL A 88 -5.34 10.49 -25.32
N ILE A 89 -5.18 9.24 -24.85
CA ILE A 89 -5.26 8.05 -25.71
C ILE A 89 -6.69 7.88 -26.28
N GLN A 90 -7.72 8.16 -25.50
CA GLN A 90 -9.12 8.20 -25.98
C GLN A 90 -9.33 9.25 -27.08
N ASP A 91 -8.80 10.46 -26.85
CA ASP A 91 -8.91 11.56 -27.81
C ASP A 91 -8.18 11.22 -29.13
N MET A 92 -7.01 10.57 -29.05
CA MET A 92 -6.30 10.05 -30.23
C MET A 92 -7.15 9.03 -31.02
N ALA A 93 -7.90 8.17 -30.32
CA ALA A 93 -8.80 7.21 -30.97
C ALA A 93 -10.00 7.92 -31.62
N ASN A 94 -10.59 8.91 -30.94
CA ASN A 94 -11.71 9.70 -31.46
C ASN A 94 -11.30 10.50 -32.71
N GLN A 95 -10.03 10.94 -32.80
CA GLN A 95 -9.48 11.65 -33.95
C GLN A 95 -8.99 10.69 -35.06
N GLY A 96 -9.13 9.38 -34.90
CA GLY A 96 -8.65 8.39 -35.86
C GLY A 96 -7.13 8.22 -35.94
N VAL A 97 -6.37 8.77 -34.99
CA VAL A 97 -4.91 8.66 -34.91
C VAL A 97 -4.48 7.24 -34.54
N ILE A 98 -5.27 6.59 -33.70
CA ILE A 98 -5.10 5.17 -33.34
C ILE A 98 -6.41 4.40 -33.59
N ASN A 99 -6.29 3.13 -33.89
CA ASN A 99 -7.45 2.27 -34.14
C ASN A 99 -8.03 1.66 -32.84
N ASN A 100 -9.23 1.08 -32.95
CA ASN A 100 -9.93 0.47 -31.82
C ASN A 100 -9.15 -0.70 -31.16
N SER A 101 -8.33 -1.42 -31.90
CA SER A 101 -7.53 -2.52 -31.34
C SER A 101 -6.41 -2.01 -30.45
N THR A 102 -5.71 -0.96 -30.90
CA THR A 102 -4.71 -0.25 -30.11
C THR A 102 -5.32 0.40 -28.87
N LEU A 103 -6.47 1.06 -29.01
CA LEU A 103 -7.20 1.63 -27.89
C LEU A 103 -7.58 0.57 -26.83
N LYS A 104 -8.13 -0.58 -27.26
CA LYS A 104 -8.47 -1.68 -26.34
C LYS A 104 -7.26 -2.24 -25.61
N TYR A 105 -6.13 -2.39 -26.31
CA TYR A 105 -4.88 -2.86 -25.71
C TYR A 105 -4.44 -1.89 -24.60
N TRP A 106 -4.34 -0.58 -24.91
CA TRP A 106 -3.87 0.41 -23.96
C TRP A 106 -4.85 0.62 -22.78
N ASN A 107 -6.14 0.62 -23.01
CA ASN A 107 -7.14 0.64 -21.93
C ASN A 107 -6.95 -0.52 -20.96
N LYS A 108 -6.65 -1.72 -21.45
CA LYS A 108 -6.36 -2.90 -20.63
C LYS A 108 -5.07 -2.73 -19.82
N GLN A 109 -4.01 -2.14 -20.40
CA GLN A 109 -2.76 -1.88 -19.68
C GLN A 109 -2.94 -0.81 -18.61
N LEU A 110 -3.62 0.30 -18.93
CA LEU A 110 -3.91 1.36 -17.97
C LEU A 110 -4.82 0.90 -16.84
N ALA A 111 -5.83 0.08 -17.10
CA ALA A 111 -6.67 -0.52 -16.07
C ALA A 111 -5.86 -1.37 -15.08
N LYS A 112 -4.94 -2.21 -15.57
CA LYS A 112 -4.03 -2.99 -14.72
C LYS A 112 -3.13 -2.08 -13.87
N TYR A 113 -2.60 -1.01 -14.49
CA TYR A 113 -1.75 -0.07 -13.77
C TYR A 113 -2.53 0.72 -12.71
N THR A 114 -3.76 1.10 -13.00
CA THR A 114 -4.70 1.71 -12.02
C THR A 114 -4.91 0.79 -10.82
N GLN A 115 -5.19 -0.50 -11.04
CA GLN A 115 -5.34 -1.47 -9.97
C GLN A 115 -4.08 -1.62 -9.13
N TYR A 116 -2.92 -1.66 -9.78
CA TYR A 116 -1.62 -1.69 -9.11
C TYR A 116 -1.43 -0.46 -8.21
N LEU A 117 -1.71 0.75 -8.71
CA LEU A 117 -1.58 1.99 -7.93
C LEU A 117 -2.56 2.03 -6.75
N GLN A 118 -3.83 1.64 -6.96
CA GLN A 118 -4.83 1.57 -5.91
C GLN A 118 -4.47 0.58 -4.80
N SER A 119 -3.97 -0.60 -5.15
CA SER A 119 -3.44 -1.56 -4.17
C SER A 119 -2.35 -0.94 -3.29
N ASN A 120 -1.44 -0.18 -3.88
CA ASN A 120 -0.35 0.46 -3.14
C ASN A 120 -0.83 1.64 -2.28
N ILE A 121 -1.82 2.41 -2.74
CA ILE A 121 -2.47 3.47 -1.95
C ILE A 121 -3.12 2.86 -0.70
N ASN A 122 -3.90 1.79 -0.88
CA ASN A 122 -4.57 1.11 0.23
C ASN A 122 -3.57 0.48 1.21
N ALA A 123 -2.51 -0.15 0.71
CA ALA A 123 -1.46 -0.72 1.55
C ALA A 123 -0.73 0.36 2.36
N GLY A 124 -0.45 1.52 1.76
CA GLY A 124 0.13 2.67 2.43
C GLY A 124 -0.79 3.21 3.53
N TYR A 125 -2.07 3.41 3.22
CA TYR A 125 -3.06 3.88 4.20
C TYR A 125 -3.19 2.92 5.39
N ASN A 126 -3.39 1.63 5.13
CA ASN A 126 -3.53 0.62 6.18
C ASN A 126 -2.25 0.49 7.03
N GLY A 127 -1.08 0.58 6.41
CA GLY A 127 0.20 0.59 7.11
C GLY A 127 0.33 1.77 8.07
N GLY A 128 -0.05 2.96 7.64
CA GLY A 128 -0.05 4.18 8.47
C GLY A 128 -1.03 4.09 9.65
N VAL A 129 -2.24 3.57 9.44
CA VAL A 129 -3.24 3.35 10.49
C VAL A 129 -2.72 2.33 11.51
N ASN A 130 -2.20 1.19 11.06
CA ASN A 130 -1.66 0.16 11.95
C ASN A 130 -0.48 0.69 12.77
N TYR A 131 0.41 1.48 12.17
CA TYR A 131 1.52 2.09 12.88
C TYR A 131 1.05 3.04 13.98
N ARG A 132 0.08 3.94 13.69
CA ARG A 132 -0.51 4.84 14.68
C ARG A 132 -1.20 4.10 15.82
N ASN A 133 -1.96 3.05 15.51
CA ASN A 133 -2.64 2.22 16.51
C ASN A 133 -1.63 1.49 17.42
N THR A 134 -0.54 0.98 16.85
CA THR A 134 0.52 0.32 17.65
C THR A 134 1.21 1.30 18.57
N GLN A 135 1.50 2.53 18.09
CA GLN A 135 2.07 3.58 18.94
C GLN A 135 1.11 4.00 20.05
N ALA A 136 -0.17 4.21 19.72
CA ALA A 136 -1.17 4.57 20.73
C ALA A 136 -1.31 3.49 21.80
N ALA A 137 -1.32 2.22 21.43
CA ALA A 137 -1.35 1.10 22.36
C ALA A 137 -0.09 1.06 23.26
N SER A 138 1.09 1.29 22.71
CA SER A 138 2.33 1.35 23.51
C SER A 138 2.34 2.56 24.46
N TYR A 139 1.84 3.72 24.03
CA TYR A 139 1.69 4.89 24.89
C TYR A 139 0.73 4.63 26.06
N GLN A 140 -0.41 3.99 25.82
CA GLN A 140 -1.34 3.61 26.88
C GLN A 140 -0.73 2.62 27.86
N GLN A 141 0.04 1.63 27.38
CA GLN A 141 0.77 0.68 28.22
C GLN A 141 1.79 1.39 29.11
N VAL A 142 2.57 2.33 28.56
CA VAL A 142 3.53 3.12 29.34
C VAL A 142 2.83 3.98 30.40
N GLN A 143 1.70 4.63 30.07
CA GLN A 143 0.93 5.40 31.05
C GLN A 143 0.38 4.52 32.17
N GLN A 144 -0.14 3.34 31.83
CA GLN A 144 -0.62 2.37 32.82
C GLN A 144 0.52 1.87 33.70
N ALA A 145 1.69 1.55 33.12
CA ALA A 145 2.86 1.13 33.88
C ALA A 145 3.32 2.21 34.85
N ASN A 146 3.33 3.49 34.44
CA ASN A 146 3.69 4.64 35.26
C ASN A 146 2.67 4.93 36.38
N ALA A 147 1.40 4.56 36.24
CA ALA A 147 0.39 4.71 37.25
C ALA A 147 0.47 3.65 38.36
N ILE A 148 1.01 2.45 38.08
CA ILE A 148 1.06 1.32 39.03
C ILE A 148 1.78 1.66 40.33
N PRO A 149 2.96 2.32 40.37
CA PRO A 149 3.63 2.67 41.62
C PRO A 149 2.76 3.54 42.57
N ASN A 150 2.02 4.48 41.99
CA ASN A 150 1.14 5.33 42.78
C ASN A 150 -0.07 4.54 43.32
N GLN A 151 -0.62 3.62 42.55
CA GLN A 151 -1.69 2.73 43.02
C GLN A 151 -1.19 1.81 44.14
N ILE A 152 -0.02 1.23 44.02
CA ILE A 152 0.60 0.42 45.09
C ILE A 152 0.79 1.25 46.35
N LYS A 153 1.27 2.49 46.26
CA LYS A 153 1.46 3.39 47.41
C LYS A 153 0.13 3.72 48.10
N GLN A 154 -0.95 3.91 47.34
CA GLN A 154 -2.28 4.13 47.92
C GLN A 154 -2.80 2.87 48.64
N LEU A 155 -2.63 1.69 48.05
CA LEU A 155 -3.01 0.42 48.66
C LEU A 155 -2.19 0.12 49.92
N GLN A 156 -0.92 0.45 49.97
CA GLN A 156 -0.08 0.34 51.17
C GLN A 156 -0.57 1.22 52.30
N ARG A 157 -1.04 2.45 52.01
CA ARG A 157 -1.68 3.32 53.01
C ARG A 157 -2.99 2.74 53.53
N SER A 158 -3.82 2.20 52.63
CA SER A 158 -5.08 1.54 52.98
C SER A 158 -4.83 0.30 53.83
N LEU A 159 -3.82 -0.49 53.48
CA LEU A 159 -3.37 -1.66 54.24
C LEU A 159 -2.94 -1.30 55.66
N ALA A 160 -2.15 -0.24 55.81
CA ALA A 160 -1.73 0.23 57.14
C ALA A 160 -2.92 0.70 58.01
N SER A 161 -3.91 1.36 57.39
CA SER A 161 -5.15 1.75 58.06
C SER A 161 -6.00 0.56 58.48
N ALA A 162 -6.18 -0.44 57.58
CA ALA A 162 -6.93 -1.66 57.87
C ALA A 162 -6.29 -2.48 58.99
N LYS A 163 -4.96 -2.59 59.03
CA LYS A 163 -4.23 -3.23 60.13
C LYS A 163 -4.47 -2.55 61.46
N LYS A 164 -4.48 -1.22 61.51
CA LYS A 164 -4.79 -0.46 62.75
C LYS A 164 -6.20 -0.66 63.25
N LYS A 165 -7.14 -0.94 62.34
CA LYS A 165 -8.57 -1.17 62.68
C LYS A 165 -8.89 -2.64 62.95
N GLY A 166 -7.98 -3.57 62.79
CA GLY A 166 -8.21 -5.01 62.91
C GLY A 166 -9.08 -5.62 61.81
N ASP A 167 -9.23 -4.93 60.68
CA ASP A 167 -10.07 -5.39 59.56
C ASP A 167 -9.30 -6.41 58.68
N VAL A 168 -9.39 -7.68 59.08
CA VAL A 168 -8.65 -8.78 58.46
C VAL A 168 -9.00 -8.95 56.97
N ASN A 169 -10.29 -8.85 56.62
CA ASN A 169 -10.73 -9.02 55.23
C ASN A 169 -10.15 -7.93 54.31
N ARG A 170 -10.09 -6.70 54.76
CA ARG A 170 -9.52 -5.59 54.00
C ARG A 170 -8.00 -5.67 53.91
N VAL A 171 -7.34 -6.24 54.91
CA VAL A 171 -5.90 -6.50 54.88
C VAL A 171 -5.59 -7.49 53.76
N GLU A 172 -6.31 -8.62 53.69
CA GLU A 172 -6.11 -9.63 52.63
C GLU A 172 -6.39 -9.06 51.24
N GLN A 173 -7.49 -8.36 51.04
CA GLN A 173 -7.82 -7.69 49.78
C GLN A 173 -6.71 -6.74 49.30
N CYS A 174 -6.20 -5.87 50.19
CA CYS A 174 -5.15 -4.95 49.85
C CYS A 174 -3.84 -5.67 49.50
N MET A 175 -3.50 -6.74 50.19
CA MET A 175 -2.30 -7.56 49.87
C MET A 175 -2.42 -8.23 48.54
N GLN A 176 -3.56 -8.82 48.20
CA GLN A 176 -3.80 -9.44 46.91
C GLN A 176 -3.69 -8.42 45.78
N GLN A 177 -4.36 -7.27 45.89
CA GLN A 177 -4.30 -6.23 44.87
C GLN A 177 -2.88 -5.67 44.65
N ILE A 178 -2.07 -5.57 45.72
CA ILE A 178 -0.65 -5.16 45.59
C ILE A 178 0.15 -6.22 44.84
N GLN A 179 -0.08 -7.51 45.09
CA GLN A 179 0.58 -8.60 44.35
C GLN A 179 0.21 -8.60 42.87
N ASP A 180 -1.07 -8.47 42.56
CA ASP A 180 -1.58 -8.42 41.18
C ASP A 180 -0.99 -7.23 40.41
N LEU A 181 -0.92 -6.05 41.03
CA LEU A 181 -0.30 -4.87 40.40
C LEU A 181 1.21 -5.04 40.20
N LYS A 182 1.91 -5.66 41.09
CA LYS A 182 3.35 -5.97 40.92
C LYS A 182 3.59 -6.97 39.78
N ALA A 183 2.77 -8.03 39.70
CA ALA A 183 2.83 -8.99 38.61
C ALA A 183 2.54 -8.33 37.26
N LYS A 184 1.51 -7.46 37.19
CA LYS A 184 1.18 -6.68 36.00
C LYS A 184 2.32 -5.74 35.58
N GLN A 185 2.97 -5.08 36.54
CA GLN A 185 4.13 -4.22 36.28
C GLN A 185 5.30 -4.99 35.67
N GLN A 186 5.63 -6.17 36.23
CA GLN A 186 6.69 -7.03 35.69
C GLN A 186 6.39 -7.51 34.27
N GLN A 187 5.14 -7.89 33.97
CA GLN A 187 4.74 -8.28 32.63
C GLN A 187 4.86 -7.13 31.62
N MET A 188 4.55 -5.90 32.02
CA MET A 188 4.67 -4.72 31.15
C MET A 188 6.14 -4.34 30.90
N LEU A 189 7.01 -4.43 31.90
CA LEU A 189 8.44 -4.14 31.79
C LEU A 189 9.20 -5.22 30.99
N GLY A 190 8.78 -6.50 31.11
CA GLY A 190 9.38 -7.60 30.36
C GLY A 190 9.00 -7.64 28.86
N ARG A 191 8.05 -6.80 28.41
CA ARG A 191 7.59 -6.68 27.02
C ARG A 191 8.13 -5.43 26.30
N GLN A 192 9.07 -4.68 26.88
CA GLN A 192 9.70 -3.57 26.16
C GLN A 192 10.57 -4.16 25.03
N PRO A 193 10.28 -3.85 23.76
CA PRO A 193 11.19 -4.21 22.67
C PRO A 193 12.50 -3.44 22.85
N ILE A 194 13.59 -4.17 22.74
CA ILE A 194 14.98 -3.66 22.64
C ILE A 194 15.12 -2.84 21.36
#